data_87f7c8c45f8393babb8cfb7db4f1f610
#
_entry.id   87f7c8c45f8393babb8cfb7db4f1f610
#
_cell.length_a   1.000
_cell.length_b   1.000
_cell.length_c   1.000
_cell.angle_alpha   90.00
_cell.angle_beta   90.00
_cell.angle_gamma   90.00
#
_symmetry.space_group_name_H-M   'P 1'
#
loop_
_entity.id
_entity.type
_entity.pdbx_description
1 polymer ?
#
loop_
_entity_poly.entity_id
_entity_poly.type
_entity_poly.pdbx_seq_one_letter_code
_entity_poly.pdbx_strand_id
1 'polypeptide(L)'
;MTVPTITLNSGHAIPQLGFGVFKVPADEAEKAVTSALEVGYRHIDTAAIYGNEEGVGAAIAKSGIPRDELFVTTKLWNDRQAGEEPHAAIRESLEKLGLEYVDLYLTHWPTPEKDTYVNAWQKLLEIRDQGLSRSVGVSNHLPEHLDRLVKETGEVPAVDQIELHPALQQRDVLGWAGKNGMHIESWGPLGQGKYPLFEETAVADAASAHGVTPAQVVIRWHLQRGFIVFPKSTHRERMEQNFDVFGFELSADEVAAIDALDTGDGSGRVGTHPLEFN
;
A
#
# COMPACT_ATOMS: atom_id res chain seq x y z
N MET A 1 7.57 -10.23 -17.62
CA MET A 1 6.10 -10.23 -17.34
C MET A 1 5.70 -8.80 -17.04
N THR A 2 4.53 -8.35 -17.48
CA THR A 2 4.03 -7.01 -17.16
C THR A 2 3.08 -7.11 -15.97
N VAL A 3 3.32 -6.32 -14.92
CA VAL A 3 2.41 -6.23 -13.77
C VAL A 3 1.09 -5.59 -14.23
N PRO A 4 -0.08 -6.17 -13.95
CA PRO A 4 -1.37 -5.55 -14.23
C PRO A 4 -1.51 -4.20 -13.53
N THR A 5 -2.28 -3.29 -14.11
CA THR A 5 -2.58 -1.97 -13.54
C THR A 5 -4.06 -1.83 -13.24
N ILE A 6 -4.36 -1.00 -12.25
CA ILE A 6 -5.70 -0.57 -11.90
C ILE A 6 -5.81 0.92 -12.22
N THR A 7 -6.92 1.36 -12.80
CA THR A 7 -7.15 2.79 -13.06
C THR A 7 -7.82 3.42 -11.83
N LEU A 8 -7.13 4.38 -11.22
CA LEU A 8 -7.65 5.15 -10.08
C LEU A 8 -8.72 6.17 -10.52
N ASN A 9 -9.50 6.69 -9.57
CA ASN A 9 -10.49 7.74 -9.83
C ASN A 9 -9.90 9.05 -10.39
N SER A 10 -8.59 9.26 -10.20
CA SER A 10 -7.81 10.35 -10.82
C SER A 10 -7.52 10.13 -12.31
N GLY A 11 -7.82 8.95 -12.86
CA GLY A 11 -7.50 8.55 -14.24
C GLY A 11 -6.08 7.99 -14.42
N HIS A 12 -5.23 8.01 -13.39
CA HIS A 12 -3.89 7.43 -13.44
C HIS A 12 -3.91 5.93 -13.15
N ALA A 13 -3.03 5.19 -13.84
CA ALA A 13 -2.90 3.75 -13.65
C ALA A 13 -1.86 3.44 -12.55
N ILE A 14 -2.22 2.58 -11.59
CA ILE A 14 -1.35 2.10 -10.53
C ILE A 14 -1.01 0.62 -10.75
N PRO A 15 0.28 0.19 -10.70
CA PRO A 15 0.63 -1.22 -10.74
C PRO A 15 0.09 -1.96 -9.52
N GLN A 16 -0.56 -3.10 -9.76
CA GLN A 16 -1.22 -3.87 -8.72
C GLN A 16 -0.25 -4.57 -7.75
N LEU A 17 0.99 -4.81 -8.20
CA LEU A 17 2.09 -5.32 -7.37
C LEU A 17 3.16 -4.25 -7.23
N GLY A 18 3.43 -3.82 -6.01
CA GLY A 18 4.47 -2.87 -5.66
C GLY A 18 5.49 -3.44 -4.68
N PHE A 19 6.47 -2.64 -4.34
CA PHE A 19 7.53 -2.95 -3.37
C PHE A 19 7.47 -1.97 -2.20
N GLY A 20 7.19 -2.48 -1.00
CA GLY A 20 7.16 -1.69 0.23
C GLY A 20 8.51 -1.61 0.91
N VAL A 21 8.85 -0.44 1.49
CA VAL A 21 10.12 -0.24 2.20
C VAL A 21 9.96 0.00 3.71
N PHE A 22 8.80 -0.30 4.28
CA PHE A 22 8.62 -0.23 5.73
C PHE A 22 9.64 -1.10 6.48
N LYS A 23 10.28 -0.56 7.52
CA LYS A 23 11.37 -1.21 8.28
C LYS A 23 12.60 -1.60 7.44
N VAL A 24 12.81 -1.00 6.28
CA VAL A 24 14.10 -1.02 5.60
C VAL A 24 14.93 0.11 6.20
N PRO A 25 16.11 -0.17 6.80
CA PRO A 25 16.98 0.85 7.33
C PRO A 25 17.36 1.88 6.26
N ALA A 26 17.56 3.15 6.66
CA ALA A 26 17.85 4.23 5.73
C ALA A 26 19.12 3.96 4.86
N ASP A 27 20.14 3.38 5.46
CA ASP A 27 21.40 3.01 4.80
C ASP A 27 21.29 1.78 3.88
N GLU A 28 20.22 0.98 4.00
CA GLU A 28 19.94 -0.17 3.14
C GLU A 28 18.88 0.15 2.06
N ALA A 29 18.18 1.26 2.17
CA ALA A 29 17.02 1.56 1.33
C ALA A 29 17.39 1.68 -0.16
N GLU A 30 18.46 2.38 -0.48
CA GLU A 30 18.95 2.50 -1.85
C GLU A 30 19.20 1.13 -2.47
N LYS A 31 19.91 0.25 -1.76
CA LYS A 31 20.23 -1.10 -2.24
C LYS A 31 18.98 -1.95 -2.42
N ALA A 32 18.06 -1.90 -1.47
CA ALA A 32 16.82 -2.68 -1.52
C ALA A 32 15.94 -2.26 -2.72
N VAL A 33 15.75 -0.95 -2.91
CA VAL A 33 14.95 -0.41 -4.02
C VAL A 33 15.62 -0.66 -5.37
N THR A 34 16.95 -0.49 -5.47
CA THR A 34 17.70 -0.84 -6.68
C THR A 34 17.47 -2.30 -7.07
N SER A 35 17.59 -3.22 -6.11
CA SER A 35 17.33 -4.65 -6.35
C SER A 35 15.88 -4.91 -6.80
N ALA A 36 14.90 -4.23 -6.20
CA ALA A 36 13.50 -4.37 -6.59
C ALA A 36 13.25 -3.86 -8.03
N LEU A 37 13.81 -2.70 -8.40
CA LEU A 37 13.71 -2.15 -9.76
C LEU A 37 14.37 -3.06 -10.80
N GLU A 38 15.52 -3.67 -10.49
CA GLU A 38 16.19 -4.65 -11.34
C GLU A 38 15.36 -5.95 -11.54
N VAL A 39 14.64 -6.39 -10.50
CA VAL A 39 13.71 -7.54 -10.58
C VAL A 39 12.52 -7.23 -11.49
N GLY A 40 12.13 -5.96 -11.59
CA GLY A 40 11.03 -5.54 -12.46
C GLY A 40 9.92 -4.76 -11.75
N TYR A 41 10.02 -4.53 -10.44
CA TYR A 41 9.06 -3.66 -9.75
C TYR A 41 9.09 -2.25 -10.34
N ARG A 42 7.91 -1.63 -10.46
CA ARG A 42 7.74 -0.26 -10.96
C ARG A 42 6.91 0.60 -10.02
N HIS A 43 6.38 0.02 -8.95
CA HIS A 43 5.65 0.72 -7.90
C HIS A 43 6.41 0.59 -6.59
N ILE A 44 6.82 1.73 -6.01
CA ILE A 44 7.58 1.82 -4.75
C ILE A 44 6.71 2.56 -3.72
N ASP A 45 6.49 1.91 -2.58
CA ASP A 45 5.72 2.47 -1.45
C ASP A 45 6.66 2.80 -0.29
N THR A 46 6.76 4.09 0.04
CA THR A 46 7.48 4.61 1.21
C THR A 46 6.58 5.51 2.06
N ALA A 47 7.12 6.18 3.05
CA ALA A 47 6.47 7.20 3.89
C ALA A 47 7.51 8.08 4.58
N ALA A 48 7.15 9.34 4.87
CA ALA A 48 8.03 10.29 5.55
C ALA A 48 8.58 9.73 6.89
N ILE A 49 7.72 9.05 7.67
CA ILE A 49 8.11 8.50 8.99
C ILE A 49 9.11 7.33 8.89
N TYR A 50 9.25 6.69 7.73
CA TYR A 50 10.20 5.58 7.59
C TYR A 50 11.65 6.06 7.59
N GLY A 51 11.89 7.36 7.34
CA GLY A 51 13.21 7.97 7.35
C GLY A 51 14.14 7.46 6.24
N ASN A 52 13.57 6.88 5.17
CA ASN A 52 14.35 6.24 4.10
C ASN A 52 14.04 6.79 2.70
N GLU A 53 13.31 7.91 2.61
CA GLU A 53 12.94 8.53 1.33
C GLU A 53 14.18 8.94 0.49
N GLU A 54 15.27 9.40 1.12
CA GLU A 54 16.51 9.74 0.42
C GLU A 54 17.12 8.53 -0.31
N GLY A 55 17.13 7.35 0.36
CA GLY A 55 17.60 6.11 -0.25
C GLY A 55 16.71 5.63 -1.39
N VAL A 56 15.37 5.80 -1.26
CA VAL A 56 14.42 5.54 -2.34
C VAL A 56 14.70 6.43 -3.54
N GLY A 57 14.85 7.75 -3.31
CA GLY A 57 15.16 8.73 -4.36
C GLY A 57 16.49 8.45 -5.07
N ALA A 58 17.54 8.11 -4.30
CA ALA A 58 18.85 7.74 -4.84
C ALA A 58 18.77 6.52 -5.77
N ALA A 59 18.00 5.49 -5.40
CA ALA A 59 17.79 4.31 -6.23
C ALA A 59 17.05 4.64 -7.53
N ILE A 60 15.99 5.45 -7.45
CA ILE A 60 15.22 5.91 -8.62
C ILE A 60 16.13 6.69 -9.57
N ALA A 61 16.89 7.66 -9.08
CA ALA A 61 17.79 8.47 -9.89
C ALA A 61 18.86 7.65 -10.61
N LYS A 62 19.38 6.58 -9.97
CA LYS A 62 20.42 5.71 -10.53
C LYS A 62 19.86 4.62 -11.45
N SER A 63 18.56 4.34 -11.41
CA SER A 63 17.95 3.23 -12.14
C SER A 63 18.00 3.38 -13.66
N GLY A 64 18.05 4.62 -14.16
CA GLY A 64 17.91 4.93 -15.58
C GLY A 64 16.50 4.67 -16.14
N ILE A 65 15.53 4.30 -15.32
CA ILE A 65 14.13 4.09 -15.71
C ILE A 65 13.46 5.47 -15.87
N PRO A 66 12.75 5.72 -16.97
CA PRO A 66 11.98 6.95 -17.14
C PRO A 66 11.01 7.16 -15.96
N ARG A 67 10.90 8.43 -15.47
CA ARG A 67 10.08 8.75 -14.30
C ARG A 67 8.60 8.37 -14.48
N ASP A 68 8.09 8.45 -15.69
CA ASP A 68 6.71 8.11 -16.06
C ASP A 68 6.43 6.60 -16.15
N GLU A 69 7.48 5.78 -16.12
CA GLU A 69 7.36 4.32 -15.97
C GLU A 69 7.32 3.88 -14.50
N LEU A 70 7.57 4.81 -13.56
CA LEU A 70 7.58 4.53 -12.12
C LEU A 70 6.33 5.10 -11.46
N PHE A 71 5.79 4.34 -10.50
CA PHE A 71 4.74 4.78 -9.59
C PHE A 71 5.33 4.88 -8.18
N VAL A 72 5.37 6.07 -7.61
CA VAL A 72 5.96 6.34 -6.31
C VAL A 72 4.91 6.85 -5.35
N THR A 73 4.76 6.14 -4.23
CA THR A 73 3.85 6.49 -3.13
C THR A 73 4.66 6.95 -1.92
N THR A 74 4.28 8.08 -1.31
CA THR A 74 4.70 8.45 0.05
C THR A 74 3.51 8.91 0.88
N LYS A 75 3.72 9.16 2.19
CA LYS A 75 2.63 9.40 3.14
C LYS A 75 2.94 10.53 4.09
N LEU A 76 1.92 11.36 4.36
CA LEU A 76 1.91 12.41 5.37
C LEU A 76 1.86 11.80 6.77
N TRP A 77 2.85 12.12 7.61
CA TRP A 77 2.82 11.63 8.98
C TRP A 77 1.84 12.40 9.87
N ASN A 78 1.46 11.77 10.97
CA ASN A 78 0.35 12.16 11.84
C ASN A 78 0.54 13.52 12.57
N ASP A 79 1.77 13.96 12.79
CA ASP A 79 2.07 15.24 13.46
C ASP A 79 2.04 16.45 12.51
N ARG A 80 1.90 16.19 11.20
CA ARG A 80 1.91 17.20 10.14
C ARG A 80 0.54 17.39 9.46
N GLN A 81 -0.56 16.95 10.09
CA GLN A 81 -1.90 16.97 9.50
C GLN A 81 -2.65 18.30 9.67
N ALA A 82 -2.19 19.19 10.55
CA ALA A 82 -2.90 20.42 10.90
C ALA A 82 -2.47 21.63 10.06
N GLY A 83 -3.40 22.54 9.77
CA GLY A 83 -3.15 23.81 9.09
C GLY A 83 -2.50 23.63 7.73
N GLU A 84 -1.39 24.34 7.49
CA GLU A 84 -0.61 24.29 6.23
C GLU A 84 0.55 23.27 6.25
N GLU A 85 0.70 22.53 7.34
CA GLU A 85 1.78 21.53 7.50
C GLU A 85 1.82 20.48 6.37
N PRO A 86 0.68 19.97 5.83
CA PRO A 86 0.74 19.01 4.73
C PRO A 86 1.47 19.52 3.48
N HIS A 87 1.36 20.83 3.16
CA HIS A 87 2.09 21.43 2.04
C HIS A 87 3.60 21.53 2.28
N ALA A 88 4.04 21.78 3.51
CA ALA A 88 5.46 21.74 3.85
C ALA A 88 5.97 20.29 3.81
N ALA A 89 5.21 19.35 4.36
CA ALA A 89 5.58 17.94 4.43
C ALA A 89 5.78 17.31 3.05
N ILE A 90 4.88 17.57 2.08
CA ILE A 90 5.05 17.03 0.72
C ILE A 90 6.31 17.60 0.04
N ARG A 91 6.62 18.88 0.23
CA ARG A 91 7.84 19.48 -0.35
C ARG A 91 9.12 18.88 0.24
N GLU A 92 9.14 18.63 1.55
CA GLU A 92 10.24 17.93 2.22
C GLU A 92 10.40 16.49 1.69
N SER A 93 9.28 15.76 1.50
CA SER A 93 9.32 14.42 0.90
C SER A 93 9.84 14.47 -0.55
N LEU A 94 9.37 15.40 -1.36
CA LEU A 94 9.83 15.57 -2.75
C LEU A 94 11.32 15.92 -2.81
N GLU A 95 11.81 16.78 -1.91
CA GLU A 95 13.22 17.11 -1.80
C GLU A 95 14.07 15.85 -1.49
N LYS A 96 13.67 15.06 -0.47
CA LYS A 96 14.36 13.81 -0.10
C LYS A 96 14.33 12.77 -1.22
N LEU A 97 13.18 12.63 -1.89
CA LEU A 97 13.04 11.73 -3.02
C LEU A 97 13.75 12.22 -4.29
N GLY A 98 14.10 13.50 -4.38
CA GLY A 98 14.66 14.12 -5.58
C GLY A 98 13.68 14.14 -6.75
N LEU A 99 12.38 14.30 -6.47
CA LEU A 99 11.29 14.24 -7.44
C LEU A 99 10.52 15.55 -7.50
N GLU A 100 9.95 15.87 -8.67
CA GLU A 100 9.05 17.01 -8.84
C GLU A 100 7.61 16.70 -8.37
N TYR A 101 7.20 15.44 -8.44
CA TYR A 101 5.90 14.95 -8.00
C TYR A 101 5.99 13.50 -7.53
N VAL A 102 5.02 13.08 -6.71
CA VAL A 102 4.73 11.66 -6.44
C VAL A 102 3.48 11.23 -7.22
N ASP A 103 3.32 9.93 -7.44
CA ASP A 103 2.14 9.40 -8.13
C ASP A 103 0.95 9.26 -7.18
N LEU A 104 1.23 9.00 -5.91
CA LEU A 104 0.22 8.88 -4.87
C LEU A 104 0.73 9.45 -3.54
N TYR A 105 -0.08 10.30 -2.91
CA TYR A 105 0.19 10.84 -1.58
C TYR A 105 -0.95 10.50 -0.64
N LEU A 106 -0.63 9.90 0.52
CA LEU A 106 -1.60 9.40 1.48
C LEU A 106 -1.52 10.14 2.82
N THR A 107 -2.64 10.31 3.52
CA THR A 107 -2.60 10.46 4.98
C THR A 107 -2.26 9.11 5.60
N HIS A 108 -1.34 9.05 6.59
CA HIS A 108 -0.84 7.76 7.09
C HIS A 108 -1.81 7.10 8.08
N TRP A 109 -2.47 7.90 8.94
CA TRP A 109 -3.49 7.47 9.90
C TRP A 109 -4.52 8.57 10.12
N PRO A 110 -5.76 8.24 10.50
CA PRO A 110 -6.78 9.27 10.77
C PRO A 110 -6.54 10.06 12.07
N THR A 111 -5.82 9.49 13.05
CA THR A 111 -5.61 10.12 14.39
C THR A 111 -6.87 10.76 14.95
N PRO A 112 -7.93 9.97 15.23
CA PRO A 112 -9.27 10.51 15.48
C PRO A 112 -9.36 11.43 16.69
N GLU A 113 -8.53 11.24 17.73
CA GLU A 113 -8.50 12.12 18.90
C GLU A 113 -7.99 13.54 18.59
N LYS A 114 -7.10 13.67 17.58
CA LYS A 114 -6.59 14.98 17.13
C LYS A 114 -7.58 15.71 16.23
N ASP A 115 -8.48 14.97 15.60
CA ASP A 115 -9.51 15.48 14.68
C ASP A 115 -8.95 16.34 13.53
N THR A 116 -7.76 16.00 13.03
CA THR A 116 -7.06 16.75 11.98
C THR A 116 -7.14 16.11 10.60
N TYR A 117 -7.63 14.88 10.47
CA TYR A 117 -7.61 14.14 9.22
C TYR A 117 -8.48 14.75 8.11
N VAL A 118 -9.57 15.49 8.44
CA VAL A 118 -10.35 16.22 7.45
C VAL A 118 -9.54 17.38 6.87
N ASN A 119 -8.84 18.13 7.72
CA ASN A 119 -7.93 19.18 7.25
C ASN A 119 -6.82 18.59 6.39
N ALA A 120 -6.19 17.50 6.85
CA ALA A 120 -5.16 16.82 6.07
C ALA A 120 -5.68 16.41 4.69
N TRP A 121 -6.89 15.81 4.63
CA TRP A 121 -7.50 15.41 3.37
C TRP A 121 -7.75 16.60 2.44
N GLN A 122 -8.32 17.71 2.94
CA GLN A 122 -8.50 18.93 2.15
C GLN A 122 -7.18 19.44 1.58
N LYS A 123 -6.10 19.42 2.37
CA LYS A 123 -4.76 19.81 1.90
C LYS A 123 -4.17 18.83 0.89
N LEU A 124 -4.44 17.54 1.00
CA LEU A 124 -4.04 16.58 -0.02
C LEU A 124 -4.73 16.85 -1.36
N LEU A 125 -6.00 17.24 -1.36
CA LEU A 125 -6.70 17.66 -2.59
C LEU A 125 -6.05 18.90 -3.21
N GLU A 126 -5.71 19.93 -2.41
CA GLU A 126 -4.98 21.11 -2.86
C GLU A 126 -3.58 20.74 -3.44
N ILE A 127 -2.86 19.81 -2.82
CA ILE A 127 -1.57 19.27 -3.27
C ILE A 127 -1.70 18.58 -4.62
N ARG A 128 -2.76 17.78 -4.83
CA ARG A 128 -3.09 17.18 -6.13
C ARG A 128 -3.32 18.25 -7.18
N ASP A 129 -4.14 19.23 -6.87
CA ASP A 129 -4.50 20.31 -7.80
C ASP A 129 -3.30 21.20 -8.17
N GLN A 130 -2.28 21.28 -7.30
CA GLN A 130 -0.98 21.91 -7.55
C GLN A 130 -0.02 21.03 -8.38
N GLY A 131 -0.37 19.77 -8.63
CA GLY A 131 0.46 18.84 -9.41
C GLY A 131 1.65 18.24 -8.64
N LEU A 132 1.71 18.41 -7.31
CA LEU A 132 2.74 17.80 -6.47
C LEU A 132 2.48 16.32 -6.19
N SER A 133 1.23 15.87 -6.37
CA SER A 133 0.83 14.47 -6.41
C SER A 133 -0.18 14.24 -7.54
N ARG A 134 -0.07 13.13 -8.27
CA ARG A 134 -1.02 12.77 -9.34
C ARG A 134 -2.35 12.25 -8.80
N SER A 135 -2.28 11.53 -7.70
CA SER A 135 -3.44 10.95 -7.00
C SER A 135 -3.29 11.16 -5.50
N VAL A 136 -4.40 11.21 -4.80
CA VAL A 136 -4.41 11.30 -3.33
C VAL A 136 -5.33 10.26 -2.73
N GLY A 137 -4.97 9.77 -1.57
CA GLY A 137 -5.70 8.75 -0.86
C GLY A 137 -5.44 8.81 0.64
N VAL A 138 -5.87 7.78 1.31
CA VAL A 138 -5.73 7.67 2.77
C VAL A 138 -5.11 6.32 3.15
N SER A 139 -4.72 6.18 4.41
CA SER A 139 -4.31 4.90 4.96
C SER A 139 -4.94 4.71 6.33
N ASN A 140 -5.40 3.48 6.61
CA ASN A 140 -5.99 3.07 7.88
C ASN A 140 -7.29 3.79 8.26
N HIS A 141 -8.08 4.23 7.27
CA HIS A 141 -9.37 4.86 7.53
C HIS A 141 -10.48 3.81 7.66
N LEU A 142 -11.36 4.00 8.63
CA LEU A 142 -12.59 3.20 8.80
C LEU A 142 -13.75 3.88 8.07
N PRO A 143 -14.86 3.16 7.79
CA PRO A 143 -16.02 3.71 7.09
C PRO A 143 -16.52 5.06 7.63
N GLU A 144 -16.54 5.24 8.96
CA GLU A 144 -16.95 6.50 9.59
C GLU A 144 -16.01 7.67 9.25
N HIS A 145 -14.69 7.41 9.15
CA HIS A 145 -13.73 8.43 8.73
C HIS A 145 -13.95 8.79 7.27
N LEU A 146 -14.11 7.78 6.41
CA LEU A 146 -14.33 7.95 4.97
C LEU A 146 -15.64 8.69 4.67
N ASP A 147 -16.73 8.34 5.36
CA ASP A 147 -18.02 9.04 5.23
C ASP A 147 -17.88 10.53 5.57
N ARG A 148 -17.11 10.86 6.60
CA ARG A 148 -16.86 12.25 6.99
C ARG A 148 -16.02 12.99 5.95
N LEU A 149 -14.95 12.36 5.40
CA LEU A 149 -14.16 12.97 4.33
C LEU A 149 -15.04 13.32 3.13
N VAL A 150 -15.84 12.38 2.66
CA VAL A 150 -16.74 12.59 1.51
C VAL A 150 -17.81 13.63 1.82
N LYS A 151 -18.41 13.61 3.01
CA LYS A 151 -19.39 14.61 3.42
C LYS A 151 -18.83 16.04 3.42
N GLU A 152 -17.59 16.23 3.89
CA GLU A 152 -16.98 17.56 4.07
C GLU A 152 -16.36 18.08 2.76
N THR A 153 -15.99 17.19 1.81
CA THR A 153 -15.27 17.61 0.60
C THR A 153 -15.96 17.25 -0.72
N GLY A 154 -16.87 16.27 -0.70
CA GLY A 154 -17.47 15.71 -1.92
C GLY A 154 -16.55 14.76 -2.68
N GLU A 155 -15.31 14.53 -2.22
CA GLU A 155 -14.27 13.78 -2.91
C GLU A 155 -14.03 12.43 -2.23
N VAL A 156 -13.97 11.35 -3.04
CA VAL A 156 -13.64 9.99 -2.59
C VAL A 156 -12.13 9.79 -2.71
N PRO A 157 -11.43 9.27 -1.69
CA PRO A 157 -10.02 8.91 -1.82
C PRO A 157 -9.79 7.90 -2.95
N ALA A 158 -8.67 8.03 -3.68
CA ALA A 158 -8.34 7.09 -4.75
C ALA A 158 -8.12 5.68 -4.21
N VAL A 159 -7.48 5.60 -3.05
CA VAL A 159 -7.21 4.36 -2.33
C VAL A 159 -7.36 4.55 -0.82
N ASP A 160 -7.60 3.44 -0.12
CA ASP A 160 -7.27 3.30 1.30
C ASP A 160 -6.26 2.17 1.48
N GLN A 161 -5.08 2.49 2.03
CA GLN A 161 -4.03 1.51 2.31
C GLN A 161 -4.21 0.97 3.72
N ILE A 162 -4.71 -0.25 3.86
CA ILE A 162 -5.07 -0.85 5.14
C ILE A 162 -4.26 -2.11 5.45
N GLU A 163 -4.21 -2.50 6.73
CA GLU A 163 -3.81 -3.86 7.07
C GLU A 163 -4.77 -4.84 6.42
N LEU A 164 -4.26 -5.64 5.49
CA LEU A 164 -5.09 -6.65 4.84
C LEU A 164 -4.25 -7.86 4.49
N HIS A 165 -4.72 -9.01 4.95
CA HIS A 165 -4.17 -10.33 4.65
C HIS A 165 -5.28 -11.38 4.88
N PRO A 166 -5.09 -12.64 4.48
CA PRO A 166 -6.15 -13.67 4.57
C PRO A 166 -6.85 -13.79 5.93
N ALA A 167 -6.14 -13.58 7.04
CA ALA A 167 -6.74 -13.66 8.39
C ALA A 167 -7.33 -12.34 8.90
N LEU A 168 -7.21 -11.23 8.15
CA LEU A 168 -7.80 -9.93 8.45
C LEU A 168 -8.21 -9.23 7.15
N GLN A 169 -9.46 -9.35 6.74
CA GLN A 169 -9.92 -8.79 5.46
C GLN A 169 -10.63 -7.45 5.59
N GLN A 170 -10.96 -7.01 6.80
CA GLN A 170 -11.62 -5.72 7.06
C GLN A 170 -12.86 -5.49 6.16
N ARG A 171 -13.79 -6.44 6.18
CA ARG A 171 -14.93 -6.53 5.23
C ARG A 171 -15.80 -5.27 5.18
N ASP A 172 -15.91 -4.52 6.28
CA ASP A 172 -16.66 -3.26 6.32
C ASP A 172 -15.99 -2.19 5.46
N VAL A 173 -14.65 -2.06 5.54
CA VAL A 173 -13.87 -1.15 4.69
C VAL A 173 -13.96 -1.58 3.23
N LEU A 174 -13.81 -2.88 2.94
CA LEU A 174 -13.97 -3.42 1.57
C LEU A 174 -15.38 -3.14 1.03
N GLY A 175 -16.41 -3.31 1.85
CA GLY A 175 -17.79 -3.02 1.49
C GLY A 175 -18.02 -1.55 1.17
N TRP A 176 -17.42 -0.64 1.95
CA TRP A 176 -17.47 0.78 1.70
C TRP A 176 -16.73 1.15 0.39
N ALA A 177 -15.53 0.64 0.23
CA ALA A 177 -14.68 0.87 -0.96
C ALA A 177 -15.41 0.46 -2.25
N GLY A 178 -15.98 -0.75 -2.28
CA GLY A 178 -16.70 -1.25 -3.44
C GLY A 178 -17.93 -0.43 -3.81
N LYS A 179 -18.63 0.15 -2.83
CA LYS A 179 -19.80 1.03 -3.09
C LYS A 179 -19.42 2.38 -3.63
N ASN A 180 -18.25 2.89 -3.27
CA ASN A 180 -17.82 4.26 -3.58
C ASN A 180 -16.74 4.32 -4.67
N GLY A 181 -16.32 3.19 -5.24
CA GLY A 181 -15.31 3.15 -6.31
C GLY A 181 -13.89 3.49 -5.83
N MET A 182 -13.59 3.27 -4.53
CA MET A 182 -12.27 3.38 -3.95
C MET A 182 -11.53 2.06 -4.08
N HIS A 183 -10.22 2.09 -4.36
CA HIS A 183 -9.40 0.88 -4.39
C HIS A 183 -8.73 0.63 -3.03
N ILE A 184 -8.36 -0.62 -2.80
CA ILE A 184 -7.69 -1.05 -1.56
C ILE A 184 -6.24 -1.41 -1.84
N GLU A 185 -5.36 -0.85 -1.03
CA GLU A 185 -3.95 -1.24 -0.94
C GLU A 185 -3.72 -2.03 0.35
N SER A 186 -2.96 -3.12 0.24
CA SER A 186 -2.71 -4.02 1.37
C SER A 186 -1.32 -3.82 1.94
N TRP A 187 -1.24 -3.25 3.17
CA TRP A 187 0.00 -3.34 3.93
C TRP A 187 0.00 -4.55 4.86
N GLY A 188 1.20 -5.06 5.19
CA GLY A 188 1.35 -6.28 5.98
C GLY A 188 0.78 -7.53 5.31
N PRO A 189 0.82 -7.68 3.98
CA PRO A 189 0.07 -8.72 3.26
C PRO A 189 0.44 -10.14 3.66
N LEU A 190 1.63 -10.33 4.22
CA LEU A 190 2.17 -11.62 4.66
C LEU A 190 2.12 -11.79 6.20
N GLY A 191 1.26 -11.03 6.91
CA GLY A 191 1.08 -11.13 8.36
C GLY A 191 2.28 -10.65 9.20
N GLN A 192 3.25 -9.99 8.60
CA GLN A 192 4.45 -9.42 9.25
C GLN A 192 5.26 -10.42 10.12
N GLY A 193 5.10 -11.73 9.93
CA GLY A 193 5.68 -12.75 10.79
C GLY A 193 5.09 -12.84 12.21
N LYS A 194 3.98 -12.13 12.46
CA LYS A 194 3.25 -12.16 13.73
C LYS A 194 2.04 -13.09 13.69
N TYR A 195 1.54 -13.38 12.49
CA TYR A 195 0.50 -14.37 12.23
C TYR A 195 1.12 -15.52 11.41
N PRO A 196 0.89 -16.80 11.77
CA PRO A 196 1.52 -17.96 11.11
C PRO A 196 0.84 -18.32 9.77
N LEU A 197 0.64 -17.32 8.92
CA LEU A 197 -0.14 -17.40 7.69
C LEU A 197 0.33 -18.51 6.73
N PHE A 198 1.63 -18.79 6.72
CA PHE A 198 2.22 -19.81 5.84
C PHE A 198 2.00 -21.23 6.33
N GLU A 199 1.59 -21.40 7.60
CA GLU A 199 1.27 -22.69 8.23
C GLU A 199 -0.21 -23.03 8.11
N GLU A 200 -1.04 -22.07 7.68
CA GLU A 200 -2.47 -22.29 7.42
C GLU A 200 -2.65 -23.32 6.31
N THR A 201 -3.46 -24.35 6.59
CA THR A 201 -3.68 -25.47 5.66
C THR A 201 -4.11 -25.01 4.28
N ALA A 202 -5.03 -24.06 4.19
CA ALA A 202 -5.50 -23.53 2.91
C ALA A 202 -4.38 -22.91 2.07
N VAL A 203 -3.42 -22.24 2.71
CA VAL A 203 -2.27 -21.62 2.02
C VAL A 203 -1.22 -22.68 1.65
N ALA A 204 -0.93 -23.60 2.57
CA ALA A 204 0.07 -24.66 2.37
C ALA A 204 -0.36 -25.65 1.27
N ASP A 205 -1.63 -26.04 1.25
CA ASP A 205 -2.18 -26.97 0.25
C ASP A 205 -2.16 -26.33 -1.15
N ALA A 206 -2.60 -25.07 -1.26
CA ALA A 206 -2.53 -24.33 -2.52
C ALA A 206 -1.07 -24.18 -3.01
N ALA A 207 -0.13 -23.85 -2.11
CA ALA A 207 1.28 -23.77 -2.45
C ALA A 207 1.83 -25.10 -3.01
N SER A 208 1.47 -26.23 -2.38
CA SER A 208 1.83 -27.57 -2.83
C SER A 208 1.20 -27.90 -4.19
N ALA A 209 -0.08 -27.58 -4.38
CA ALA A 209 -0.80 -27.89 -5.63
C ALA A 209 -0.22 -27.16 -6.84
N HIS A 210 0.21 -25.91 -6.66
CA HIS A 210 0.78 -25.07 -7.72
C HIS A 210 2.31 -25.15 -7.82
N GLY A 211 3.00 -25.82 -6.90
CA GLY A 211 4.47 -25.92 -6.87
C GLY A 211 5.14 -24.56 -6.60
N VAL A 212 4.52 -23.70 -5.81
CA VAL A 212 4.98 -22.35 -5.47
C VAL A 212 5.15 -22.18 -3.96
N THR A 213 5.70 -21.06 -3.51
CA THR A 213 5.82 -20.78 -2.07
C THR A 213 4.50 -20.29 -1.49
N PRO A 214 4.25 -20.48 -0.17
CA PRO A 214 3.11 -19.89 0.54
C PRO A 214 2.99 -18.37 0.36
N ALA A 215 4.13 -17.65 0.31
CA ALA A 215 4.14 -16.21 0.06
C ALA A 215 3.58 -15.86 -1.32
N GLN A 216 3.93 -16.62 -2.35
CA GLN A 216 3.38 -16.44 -3.70
C GLN A 216 1.87 -16.69 -3.74
N VAL A 217 1.37 -17.70 -3.04
CA VAL A 217 -0.08 -17.97 -2.91
C VAL A 217 -0.80 -16.77 -2.31
N VAL A 218 -0.30 -16.23 -1.19
CA VAL A 218 -0.93 -15.08 -0.53
C VAL A 218 -0.89 -13.83 -1.40
N ILE A 219 0.23 -13.55 -2.07
CA ILE A 219 0.33 -12.41 -3.01
C ILE A 219 -0.65 -12.62 -4.18
N ARG A 220 -0.72 -13.82 -4.76
CA ARG A 220 -1.65 -14.14 -5.83
C ARG A 220 -3.11 -13.98 -5.41
N TRP A 221 -3.46 -14.39 -4.19
CA TRP A 221 -4.77 -14.18 -3.61
C TRP A 221 -5.14 -12.69 -3.57
N HIS A 222 -4.24 -11.80 -3.12
CA HIS A 222 -4.47 -10.35 -3.14
C HIS A 222 -4.75 -9.84 -4.56
N LEU A 223 -3.93 -10.25 -5.52
CA LEU A 223 -4.07 -9.84 -6.92
C LEU A 223 -5.40 -10.29 -7.53
N GLN A 224 -5.81 -11.54 -7.28
CA GLN A 224 -7.10 -12.08 -7.79
C GLN A 224 -8.31 -11.45 -7.12
N ARG A 225 -8.16 -10.98 -5.87
CA ARG A 225 -9.18 -10.19 -5.16
C ARG A 225 -9.25 -8.73 -5.63
N GLY A 226 -8.38 -8.31 -6.56
CA GLY A 226 -8.33 -6.95 -7.07
C GLY A 226 -7.65 -5.95 -6.14
N PHE A 227 -6.88 -6.41 -5.15
CA PHE A 227 -6.14 -5.53 -4.25
C PHE A 227 -4.78 -5.15 -4.82
N ILE A 228 -4.27 -4.00 -4.43
CA ILE A 228 -2.91 -3.56 -4.67
C ILE A 228 -2.07 -4.03 -3.47
N VAL A 229 -0.89 -4.62 -3.72
CA VAL A 229 -0.16 -5.31 -2.65
C VAL A 229 1.34 -4.98 -2.66
N PHE A 230 1.91 -4.83 -1.44
CA PHE A 230 3.31 -4.44 -1.23
C PHE A 230 4.06 -5.47 -0.37
N PRO A 231 4.47 -6.62 -0.92
CA PRO A 231 5.37 -7.51 -0.19
C PRO A 231 6.73 -6.82 0.01
N LYS A 232 7.26 -6.89 1.25
CA LYS A 232 8.58 -6.35 1.60
C LYS A 232 9.60 -7.46 1.74
N SER A 233 10.77 -7.27 1.16
CA SER A 233 11.95 -8.09 1.42
C SER A 233 13.24 -7.26 1.27
N THR A 234 14.29 -7.62 2.00
CA THR A 234 15.67 -7.14 1.75
C THR A 234 16.54 -8.19 1.06
N HIS A 235 15.98 -9.37 0.77
CA HIS A 235 16.65 -10.48 0.09
C HIS A 235 16.18 -10.55 -1.36
N ARG A 236 17.11 -10.46 -2.32
CA ARG A 236 16.82 -10.48 -3.76
C ARG A 236 16.02 -11.71 -4.18
N GLU A 237 16.41 -12.90 -3.75
CA GLU A 237 15.70 -14.14 -4.08
C GLU A 237 14.22 -14.11 -3.68
N ARG A 238 13.90 -13.52 -2.51
CA ARG A 238 12.51 -13.36 -2.08
C ARG A 238 11.78 -12.28 -2.88
N MET A 239 12.49 -11.22 -3.33
CA MET A 239 11.90 -10.21 -4.22
C MET A 239 11.51 -10.86 -5.55
N GLU A 240 12.39 -11.69 -6.12
CA GLU A 240 12.14 -12.44 -7.35
C GLU A 240 10.96 -13.41 -7.19
N GLN A 241 10.91 -14.18 -6.10
CA GLN A 241 9.79 -15.08 -5.79
C GLN A 241 8.48 -14.31 -5.63
N ASN A 242 8.47 -13.21 -4.86
CA ASN A 242 7.29 -12.38 -4.66
C ASN A 242 6.80 -11.70 -5.95
N PHE A 243 7.68 -11.49 -6.91
CA PHE A 243 7.35 -10.93 -8.22
C PHE A 243 6.84 -11.99 -9.20
N ASP A 244 7.27 -13.25 -9.05
CA ASP A 244 6.88 -14.37 -9.91
C ASP A 244 5.55 -15.00 -9.46
N VAL A 245 4.47 -14.24 -9.60
CA VAL A 245 3.11 -14.60 -9.13
C VAL A 245 2.06 -14.59 -10.25
N PHE A 246 2.49 -14.39 -11.48
CA PHE A 246 1.58 -14.29 -12.63
C PHE A 246 1.55 -15.57 -13.47
N GLY A 247 2.36 -16.58 -13.13
CA GLY A 247 2.46 -17.85 -13.85
C GLY A 247 1.43 -18.90 -13.45
N PHE A 248 0.64 -18.66 -12.41
CA PHE A 248 -0.41 -19.55 -11.92
C PHE A 248 -1.65 -18.76 -11.48
N GLU A 249 -2.74 -19.48 -11.27
CA GLU A 249 -4.02 -18.90 -10.82
C GLU A 249 -4.66 -19.81 -9.77
N LEU A 250 -5.09 -19.21 -8.66
CA LEU A 250 -5.84 -19.92 -7.64
C LEU A 250 -7.26 -20.20 -8.13
N SER A 251 -7.74 -21.42 -7.94
CA SER A 251 -9.13 -21.79 -8.21
C SER A 251 -10.09 -21.04 -7.27
N ALA A 252 -11.36 -21.00 -7.63
CA ALA A 252 -12.39 -20.40 -6.79
C ALA A 252 -12.49 -21.08 -5.40
N ASP A 253 -12.27 -22.39 -5.34
CA ASP A 253 -12.31 -23.15 -4.08
C ASP A 253 -11.09 -22.82 -3.20
N GLU A 254 -9.89 -22.66 -3.78
CA GLU A 254 -8.69 -22.22 -3.04
C GLU A 254 -8.85 -20.80 -2.52
N VAL A 255 -9.36 -19.88 -3.34
CA VAL A 255 -9.65 -18.51 -2.91
C VAL A 255 -10.66 -18.52 -1.76
N ALA A 256 -11.75 -19.29 -1.86
CA ALA A 256 -12.75 -19.40 -0.81
C ALA A 256 -12.19 -20.00 0.48
N ALA A 257 -11.33 -21.01 0.39
CA ALA A 257 -10.66 -21.60 1.56
C ALA A 257 -9.73 -20.60 2.25
N ILE A 258 -9.00 -19.79 1.49
CA ILE A 258 -8.15 -18.72 2.02
C ILE A 258 -9.00 -17.57 2.61
N ASP A 259 -10.12 -17.21 1.97
CA ASP A 259 -11.06 -16.21 2.48
C ASP A 259 -11.69 -16.63 3.83
N ALA A 260 -11.84 -17.93 4.09
CA ALA A 260 -12.37 -18.45 5.32
C ALA A 260 -11.43 -18.33 6.54
N LEU A 261 -10.17 -17.94 6.32
CA LEU A 261 -9.20 -17.70 7.42
C LEU A 261 -9.55 -16.47 8.25
N ASP A 262 -10.30 -15.53 7.70
CA ASP A 262 -10.83 -14.39 8.45
C ASP A 262 -12.14 -14.76 9.16
N THR A 263 -12.07 -14.96 10.47
CA THR A 263 -13.22 -15.28 11.31
C THR A 263 -14.15 -14.08 11.58
N GLY A 264 -13.74 -12.87 11.18
CA GLY A 264 -14.52 -11.65 11.33
C GLY A 264 -14.52 -11.05 12.74
N ASP A 265 -13.75 -11.61 13.67
CA ASP A 265 -13.62 -11.14 15.06
C ASP A 265 -12.43 -10.19 15.28
N GLY A 266 -11.64 -9.93 14.23
CA GLY A 266 -10.46 -9.08 14.28
C GLY A 266 -9.22 -9.72 14.92
N SER A 267 -9.28 -11.00 15.30
CA SER A 267 -8.15 -11.72 15.95
C SER A 267 -6.91 -11.85 15.05
N GLY A 268 -7.07 -11.73 13.74
CA GLY A 268 -5.97 -11.70 12.77
C GLY A 268 -5.16 -10.42 12.77
N ARG A 269 -5.58 -9.34 13.44
CA ARG A 269 -4.90 -8.05 13.44
C ARG A 269 -3.51 -8.13 14.06
N VAL A 270 -2.51 -7.64 13.35
CA VAL A 270 -1.11 -7.62 13.81
C VAL A 270 -0.58 -6.20 14.02
N GLY A 271 -1.23 -5.21 13.43
CA GLY A 271 -0.96 -3.78 13.63
C GLY A 271 -1.92 -3.13 14.63
N THR A 272 -1.74 -1.83 14.85
CA THR A 272 -2.60 -1.03 15.75
C THR A 272 -3.98 -0.82 15.12
N HIS A 273 -5.03 -0.83 15.93
CA HIS A 273 -6.37 -0.49 15.46
C HIS A 273 -6.46 1.02 15.15
N PRO A 274 -7.10 1.44 14.03
CA PRO A 274 -7.14 2.85 13.62
C PRO A 274 -7.73 3.82 14.65
N LEU A 275 -8.64 3.36 15.50
CA LEU A 275 -9.21 4.19 16.58
C LEU A 275 -8.26 4.38 17.78
N GLU A 276 -7.21 3.59 17.89
CA GLU A 276 -6.27 3.59 19.00
C GLU A 276 -4.95 4.32 18.69
N PHE A 277 -4.77 4.70 17.42
CA PHE A 277 -3.52 5.31 16.96
C PHE A 277 -3.70 6.83 16.78
N ASN A 278 -3.17 7.62 17.76
CA ASN A 278 -3.31 9.07 17.84
C ASN A 278 -1.98 9.83 18.02
#